data_29400d46d9d8ea82a1f5b8a7eb75db35
#
_entry.id   29400d46d9d8ea82a1f5b8a7eb75db35
#
_cell.length_a   1.000
_cell.length_b   1.000
_cell.length_c   1.000
_cell.angle_alpha   90.00
_cell.angle_beta   90.00
_cell.angle_gamma   90.00
#
_symmetry.space_group_name_H-M   'P 1'
#
loop_
_entity.id
_entity.type
_entity.pdbx_description
1 polymer ?
#
loop_
_entity_poly.entity_id
_entity_poly.type
_entity_poly.pdbx_seq_one_letter_code
_entity_poly.pdbx_strand_id
1 'polypeptide(L)'
;MKGLDEKSTQDRNNLLATTLNYILSKSFDLKQLCIVKGKHCWALYVDVLILESDGNTLDAAVMAARAALSSTKLPGVSVEEDTESESLELSNDPNDSKSLDCSNLPLAITLCQIDSTAYFIDPTKAEETCARAILHVAVNPSGTISFMQKSSDGTIEPSILYDMIAVAQSTASTLFSQFQ
;
A
#
# COMPACT_ATOMS: atom_id res chain seq x y z
N MET A 1 0.76 24.00 23.34
CA MET A 1 0.61 22.54 23.24
C MET A 1 -0.09 22.12 21.95
N LYS A 2 -1.20 22.75 21.48
CA LYS A 2 -1.88 22.34 20.22
C LYS A 2 -0.99 22.25 18.96
N GLY A 3 -0.06 23.17 18.76
CA GLY A 3 0.75 23.18 17.53
C GLY A 3 1.86 22.11 17.45
N LEU A 4 2.26 21.50 18.55
CA LEU A 4 3.23 20.39 18.56
C LEU A 4 2.55 19.06 18.20
N ASP A 5 1.31 18.86 18.62
CA ASP A 5 0.53 17.67 18.29
C ASP A 5 0.13 17.66 16.79
N GLU A 6 -0.25 18.81 16.25
CA GLU A 6 -0.60 18.94 14.82
C GLU A 6 0.59 18.66 13.92
N LYS A 7 1.79 19.17 14.24
CA LYS A 7 3.00 18.92 13.47
C LYS A 7 3.41 17.46 13.52
N SER A 8 3.37 16.85 14.69
CA SER A 8 3.67 15.42 14.87
C SER A 8 2.69 14.52 14.10
N THR A 9 1.41 14.89 14.04
CA THR A 9 0.40 14.18 13.27
C THR A 9 0.64 14.33 11.77
N GLN A 10 0.97 15.54 11.31
CA GLN A 10 1.30 15.80 9.92
C GLN A 10 2.53 15.02 9.45
N ASP A 11 3.59 14.96 10.27
CA ASP A 11 4.80 14.21 9.96
C ASP A 11 4.53 12.70 9.84
N ARG A 12 3.69 12.15 10.72
CA ARG A 12 3.25 10.75 10.64
C ARG A 12 2.42 10.47 9.39
N ASN A 13 1.48 11.35 9.06
CA ASN A 13 0.66 11.22 7.86
C ASN A 13 1.52 11.28 6.59
N ASN A 14 2.49 12.18 6.54
CA ASN A 14 3.43 12.28 5.42
C ASN A 14 4.28 11.00 5.27
N LEU A 15 4.76 10.44 6.39
CA LEU A 15 5.52 9.20 6.39
C LEU A 15 4.65 8.03 5.89
N LEU A 16 3.43 7.92 6.40
CA LEU A 16 2.47 6.90 5.98
C LEU A 16 2.16 7.00 4.48
N ALA A 17 1.86 8.22 4.00
CA ALA A 17 1.57 8.47 2.59
C ALA A 17 2.78 8.12 1.69
N THR A 18 3.98 8.49 2.11
CA THR A 18 5.22 8.18 1.37
C THR A 18 5.46 6.68 1.30
N THR A 19 5.29 5.98 2.42
CA THR A 19 5.45 4.52 2.51
C THR A 19 4.41 3.80 1.65
N LEU A 20 3.15 4.21 1.76
CA LEU A 20 2.05 3.66 0.97
C LEU A 20 2.29 3.85 -0.53
N ASN A 21 2.66 5.05 -0.94
CA ASN A 21 2.99 5.34 -2.34
C ASN A 21 4.15 4.47 -2.84
N TYR A 22 5.20 4.27 -2.03
CA TYR A 22 6.32 3.40 -2.40
C TYR A 22 5.87 1.95 -2.60
N ILE A 23 5.11 1.40 -1.65
CA ILE A 23 4.61 0.02 -1.71
C ILE A 23 3.75 -0.19 -2.96
N LEU A 24 2.80 0.70 -3.22
CA LEU A 24 1.86 0.57 -4.33
C LEU A 24 2.55 0.80 -5.69
N SER A 25 3.33 1.88 -5.85
CA SER A 25 3.94 2.25 -7.13
C SER A 25 4.95 1.23 -7.64
N LYS A 26 5.61 0.49 -6.75
CA LYS A 26 6.59 -0.55 -7.12
C LYS A 26 5.95 -1.86 -7.54
N SER A 27 4.74 -2.11 -7.08
CA SER A 27 4.03 -3.38 -7.32
C SER A 27 2.95 -3.27 -8.40
N PHE A 28 2.59 -2.04 -8.79
CA PHE A 28 1.57 -1.76 -9.78
C PHE A 28 2.19 -1.59 -11.17
N ASP A 29 1.64 -2.26 -12.18
CA ASP A 29 2.09 -2.06 -13.56
C ASP A 29 1.53 -0.75 -14.12
N LEU A 30 2.34 0.30 -14.08
CA LEU A 30 1.98 1.62 -14.59
C LEU A 30 1.69 1.65 -16.10
N LYS A 31 2.11 0.65 -16.87
CA LYS A 31 1.87 0.61 -18.31
C LYS A 31 0.38 0.49 -18.64
N GLN A 32 -0.40 -0.11 -17.74
CA GLN A 32 -1.85 -0.24 -17.93
C GLN A 32 -2.59 1.11 -17.91
N LEU A 33 -1.96 2.17 -17.40
CA LEU A 33 -2.48 3.53 -17.38
C LEU A 33 -2.21 4.30 -18.68
N CYS A 34 -1.44 3.72 -19.60
CA CYS A 34 -1.12 4.38 -20.86
C CYS A 34 -2.34 4.38 -21.79
N ILE A 35 -2.74 5.57 -22.25
CA ILE A 35 -3.77 5.77 -23.27
C ILE A 35 -3.10 5.81 -24.64
N VAL A 36 -2.22 6.80 -24.84
CA VAL A 36 -1.44 6.97 -26.08
C VAL A 36 0.03 6.98 -25.70
N LYS A 37 0.78 6.06 -26.27
CA LYS A 37 2.21 5.89 -25.95
C LYS A 37 3.01 7.17 -26.19
N GLY A 38 3.61 7.67 -25.11
CA GLY A 38 4.45 8.87 -25.12
C GLY A 38 3.68 10.20 -25.14
N LYS A 39 2.34 10.19 -25.10
CA LYS A 39 1.52 11.41 -25.15
C LYS A 39 0.57 11.51 -23.96
N HIS A 40 -0.29 10.51 -23.75
CA HIS A 40 -1.36 10.57 -22.76
C HIS A 40 -1.38 9.32 -21.86
N CYS A 41 -1.57 9.53 -20.57
CA CYS A 41 -1.77 8.48 -19.59
C CYS A 41 -2.76 8.93 -18.50
N TRP A 42 -3.39 7.94 -17.86
CA TRP A 42 -4.16 8.17 -16.65
C TRP A 42 -3.24 8.52 -15.48
N ALA A 43 -3.67 9.46 -14.64
CA ALA A 43 -3.09 9.70 -13.33
C ALA A 43 -4.06 9.18 -12.27
N LEU A 44 -3.58 8.31 -11.38
CA LEU A 44 -4.35 7.79 -10.27
C LEU A 44 -3.94 8.50 -8.98
N TYR A 45 -4.92 9.08 -8.31
CA TYR A 45 -4.79 9.66 -6.97
C TYR A 45 -5.47 8.71 -5.98
N VAL A 46 -4.74 8.28 -4.96
CA VAL A 46 -5.25 7.39 -3.92
C VAL A 46 -5.29 8.16 -2.61
N ASP A 47 -6.49 8.55 -2.20
CA ASP A 47 -6.72 9.25 -0.94
C ASP A 47 -7.18 8.26 0.13
N VAL A 48 -6.48 8.22 1.26
CA VAL A 48 -6.81 7.37 2.40
C VAL A 48 -7.24 8.23 3.57
N LEU A 49 -8.50 8.11 3.96
CA LEU A 49 -9.06 8.78 5.12
C LEU A 49 -9.06 7.83 6.32
N ILE A 50 -8.29 8.20 7.35
CA ILE A 50 -8.24 7.46 8.62
C ILE A 50 -9.30 8.06 9.54
N LEU A 51 -10.36 7.30 9.84
CA LEU A 51 -11.44 7.73 10.72
C LEU A 51 -11.08 7.51 12.19
N GLU A 52 -10.47 6.36 12.48
CA GLU A 52 -10.04 5.97 13.81
C GLU A 52 -8.82 5.05 13.70
N SER A 53 -7.92 5.08 14.67
CA SER A 53 -6.72 4.23 14.69
C SER A 53 -6.32 3.88 16.11
N ASP A 54 -6.22 2.59 16.39
CA ASP A 54 -5.66 2.03 17.61
C ASP A 54 -4.37 1.22 17.34
N GLY A 55 -3.54 1.69 16.42
CA GLY A 55 -2.31 1.02 15.96
C GLY A 55 -2.44 0.44 14.56
N ASN A 56 -1.36 -0.11 14.05
CA ASN A 56 -1.22 -0.83 12.77
C ASN A 56 -1.87 -0.15 11.55
N THR A 57 -1.79 1.17 11.50
CA THR A 57 -2.47 1.99 10.49
C THR A 57 -1.97 1.71 9.06
N LEU A 58 -0.69 1.32 8.90
CA LEU A 58 -0.09 1.04 7.59
C LEU A 58 -0.75 -0.16 6.92
N ASP A 59 -0.93 -1.27 7.63
CA ASP A 59 -1.50 -2.49 7.08
C ASP A 59 -2.95 -2.25 6.63
N ALA A 60 -3.74 -1.56 7.46
CA ALA A 60 -5.11 -1.18 7.12
C ALA A 60 -5.17 -0.24 5.90
N ALA A 61 -4.26 0.74 5.81
CA ALA A 61 -4.18 1.66 4.69
C ALA A 61 -3.82 0.95 3.37
N VAL A 62 -2.87 -0.01 3.41
CA VAL A 62 -2.49 -0.82 2.24
C VAL A 62 -3.65 -1.71 1.79
N MET A 63 -4.36 -2.35 2.73
CA MET A 63 -5.55 -3.16 2.41
C MET A 63 -6.67 -2.32 1.79
N ALA A 64 -6.97 -1.16 2.36
CA ALA A 64 -8.00 -0.25 1.84
C ALA A 64 -7.64 0.26 0.44
N ALA A 65 -6.40 0.70 0.22
CA ALA A 65 -5.92 1.17 -1.07
C ALA A 65 -5.96 0.04 -2.13
N ARG A 66 -5.55 -1.19 -1.77
CA ARG A 66 -5.65 -2.36 -2.63
C ARG A 66 -7.11 -2.63 -3.03
N ALA A 67 -8.04 -2.63 -2.08
CA ALA A 67 -9.46 -2.85 -2.34
C ALA A 67 -10.05 -1.78 -3.27
N ALA A 68 -9.72 -0.51 -3.04
CA ALA A 68 -10.13 0.61 -3.87
C ALA A 68 -9.62 0.49 -5.31
N LEU A 69 -8.32 0.19 -5.49
CA LEU A 69 -7.71 -0.03 -6.80
C LEU A 69 -8.33 -1.22 -7.53
N SER A 70 -8.59 -2.32 -6.82
CA SER A 70 -9.22 -3.52 -7.41
C SER A 70 -10.65 -3.28 -7.89
N SER A 71 -11.37 -2.34 -7.27
CA SER A 71 -12.71 -1.94 -7.69
C SER A 71 -12.74 -0.80 -8.72
N THR A 72 -11.59 -0.19 -9.00
CA THR A 72 -11.48 0.94 -9.92
C THR A 72 -11.61 0.47 -11.37
N LYS A 73 -12.43 1.20 -12.12
CA LYS A 73 -12.60 1.02 -13.56
C LYS A 73 -12.20 2.28 -14.29
N LEU A 74 -11.36 2.15 -15.31
CA LEU A 74 -11.00 3.24 -16.20
C LEU A 74 -12.00 3.27 -17.36
N PRO A 75 -12.61 4.43 -17.66
CA PRO A 75 -13.50 4.55 -18.82
C PRO A 75 -12.73 4.33 -20.13
N GLY A 76 -13.42 3.83 -21.14
CA GLY A 76 -12.88 3.76 -22.50
C GLY A 76 -12.54 5.15 -23.04
N VAL A 77 -11.49 5.24 -23.83
CA VAL A 77 -11.04 6.49 -24.45
C VAL A 77 -10.90 6.27 -25.94
N SER A 78 -11.60 7.06 -26.75
CA SER A 78 -11.38 7.17 -28.18
C SER A 78 -10.43 8.33 -28.48
N VAL A 79 -9.54 8.10 -29.46
CA VAL A 79 -8.59 9.11 -29.92
C VAL A 79 -9.02 9.50 -31.32
N GLU A 80 -9.46 10.72 -31.51
CA GLU A 80 -9.72 11.28 -32.83
C GLU A 80 -8.48 12.03 -33.32
N GLU A 81 -7.87 11.53 -34.40
CA GLU A 81 -6.77 12.18 -35.07
C GLU A 81 -7.35 13.19 -36.09
N ASP A 82 -7.49 14.44 -35.69
CA ASP A 82 -7.68 15.53 -36.66
C ASP A 82 -6.31 16.09 -37.06
N THR A 83 -6.25 16.63 -38.33
CA THR A 83 -5.02 17.07 -38.98
C THR A 83 -4.22 18.13 -38.21
N GLU A 84 -4.77 18.78 -37.20
CA GLU A 84 -4.10 19.82 -36.40
C GLU A 84 -4.14 19.60 -34.88
N SER A 85 -4.99 18.69 -34.36
CA SER A 85 -5.07 18.40 -32.91
C SER A 85 -5.59 16.99 -32.64
N GLU A 86 -4.97 16.27 -31.71
CA GLU A 86 -5.54 15.05 -31.15
C GLU A 86 -6.54 15.42 -30.06
N SER A 87 -7.79 15.01 -30.21
CA SER A 87 -8.79 15.11 -29.16
C SER A 87 -8.99 13.75 -28.50
N LEU A 88 -9.06 13.75 -27.17
CA LEU A 88 -9.40 12.57 -26.38
C LEU A 88 -10.88 12.67 -25.99
N GLU A 89 -11.68 11.73 -26.42
CA GLU A 89 -13.06 11.61 -25.97
C GLU A 89 -13.23 10.44 -25.02
N LEU A 90 -13.83 10.70 -23.87
CA LEU A 90 -14.18 9.68 -22.88
C LEU A 90 -15.48 9.00 -23.29
N SER A 91 -15.51 7.69 -23.26
CA SER A 91 -16.74 6.92 -23.47
C SER A 91 -17.76 7.22 -22.38
N ASN A 92 -18.99 7.54 -22.78
CA ASN A 92 -20.12 7.72 -21.88
C ASN A 92 -20.85 6.40 -21.57
N ASP A 93 -20.45 5.28 -22.18
CA ASP A 93 -21.01 3.95 -21.88
C ASP A 93 -20.37 3.36 -20.62
N PRO A 94 -21.15 3.12 -19.55
CA PRO A 94 -20.63 2.49 -18.33
C PRO A 94 -20.03 1.08 -18.55
N ASN A 95 -20.43 0.40 -19.64
CA ASN A 95 -19.92 -0.91 -19.98
C ASN A 95 -18.58 -0.86 -20.73
N ASP A 96 -18.26 0.28 -21.35
CA ASP A 96 -16.96 0.52 -21.99
C ASP A 96 -15.96 1.00 -20.93
N SER A 97 -15.52 0.06 -20.10
CA SER A 97 -14.59 0.34 -19.02
C SER A 97 -13.60 -0.82 -18.85
N LYS A 98 -12.35 -0.48 -18.48
CA LYS A 98 -11.30 -1.44 -18.21
C LYS A 98 -11.00 -1.48 -16.72
N SER A 99 -11.04 -2.66 -16.10
CA SER A 99 -10.56 -2.85 -14.73
C SER A 99 -9.05 -2.81 -14.65
N LEU A 100 -8.54 -2.31 -13.53
CA LEU A 100 -7.11 -2.32 -13.25
C LEU A 100 -6.65 -3.73 -12.88
N ASP A 101 -5.48 -4.13 -13.39
CA ASP A 101 -4.83 -5.35 -12.94
C ASP A 101 -4.09 -5.08 -11.61
N CYS A 102 -4.68 -5.58 -10.55
CA CYS A 102 -4.18 -5.47 -9.18
C CYS A 102 -3.63 -6.81 -8.66
N SER A 103 -3.44 -7.79 -9.54
CA SER A 103 -3.03 -9.16 -9.16
C SER A 103 -1.71 -9.21 -8.39
N ASN A 104 -0.79 -8.28 -8.64
CA ASN A 104 0.52 -8.23 -8.01
C ASN A 104 0.63 -7.25 -6.83
N LEU A 105 -0.46 -6.56 -6.46
CA LEU A 105 -0.43 -5.64 -5.33
C LEU A 105 -0.21 -6.38 -4.02
N PRO A 106 0.73 -5.90 -3.16
CA PRO A 106 1.06 -6.57 -1.91
C PRO A 106 0.03 -6.30 -0.81
N LEU A 107 0.14 -7.09 0.25
CA LEU A 107 -0.38 -6.76 1.59
C LEU A 107 0.79 -6.39 2.49
N ALA A 108 0.61 -5.43 3.36
CA ALA A 108 1.55 -5.10 4.40
C ALA A 108 1.21 -5.89 5.67
N ILE A 109 2.24 -6.38 6.35
CA ILE A 109 2.17 -7.08 7.63
C ILE A 109 3.16 -6.39 8.56
N THR A 110 2.64 -5.85 9.65
CA THR A 110 3.43 -5.20 10.69
C THR A 110 3.67 -6.15 11.84
N LEU A 111 4.94 -6.34 12.18
CA LEU A 111 5.39 -7.15 13.31
C LEU A 111 6.03 -6.26 14.37
N CYS A 112 5.62 -6.47 15.61
CA CYS A 112 6.08 -5.72 16.77
C CYS A 112 6.90 -6.64 17.67
N GLN A 113 8.16 -6.27 17.94
CA GLN A 113 9.04 -6.98 18.86
C GLN A 113 9.06 -6.26 20.19
N ILE A 114 8.73 -6.98 21.29
CA ILE A 114 8.74 -6.44 22.65
C ILE A 114 10.06 -6.73 23.36
N ASP A 115 10.56 -7.95 23.26
CA ASP A 115 11.82 -8.35 23.86
C ASP A 115 12.78 -9.02 22.86
N SER A 116 13.83 -9.65 23.33
CA SER A 116 14.83 -10.28 22.46
C SER A 116 14.30 -11.47 21.65
N THR A 117 13.19 -12.09 22.05
CA THR A 117 12.67 -13.33 21.46
C THR A 117 11.17 -13.26 21.09
N ALA A 118 10.40 -12.39 21.77
CA ALA A 118 8.96 -12.30 21.58
C ALA A 118 8.59 -11.20 20.60
N TYR A 119 7.82 -11.57 19.59
CA TYR A 119 7.20 -10.66 18.62
C TYR A 119 5.79 -11.15 18.26
N PHE A 120 4.97 -10.25 17.76
CA PHE A 120 3.60 -10.54 17.33
C PHE A 120 3.20 -9.63 16.17
N ILE A 121 2.10 -9.95 15.52
CA ILE A 121 1.51 -9.19 14.41
C ILE A 121 0.33 -8.36 14.93
N ASP A 122 -0.05 -7.34 14.16
CA ASP A 122 -1.22 -6.49 14.40
C ASP A 122 -1.19 -5.79 15.77
N PRO A 123 -0.16 -4.95 16.04
CA PRO A 123 -0.02 -4.28 17.32
C PRO A 123 -1.08 -3.20 17.51
N THR A 124 -1.61 -3.10 18.74
CA THR A 124 -2.35 -1.94 19.19
C THR A 124 -1.41 -0.74 19.39
N LYS A 125 -1.97 0.47 19.48
CA LYS A 125 -1.20 1.69 19.75
C LYS A 125 -0.40 1.63 21.05
N ALA A 126 -0.95 0.98 22.07
CA ALA A 126 -0.27 0.79 23.37
C ALA A 126 0.95 -0.13 23.20
N GLU A 127 0.79 -1.21 22.45
CA GLU A 127 1.85 -2.17 22.14
C GLU A 127 2.94 -1.58 21.25
N GLU A 128 2.57 -0.79 20.21
CA GLU A 128 3.54 -0.04 19.42
C GLU A 128 4.41 0.90 20.28
N THR A 129 3.81 1.52 21.31
CA THR A 129 4.54 2.42 22.20
C THR A 129 5.55 1.66 23.10
N CYS A 130 5.24 0.41 23.44
CA CYS A 130 6.11 -0.46 24.23
C CYS A 130 7.11 -1.25 23.37
N ALA A 131 6.99 -1.18 22.05
CA ALA A 131 7.79 -1.96 21.12
C ALA A 131 9.27 -1.57 21.18
N ARG A 132 10.13 -2.58 21.27
CA ARG A 132 11.57 -2.44 21.07
C ARG A 132 11.89 -2.17 19.59
N ALA A 133 11.25 -2.91 18.69
CA ALA A 133 11.38 -2.74 17.25
C ALA A 133 10.07 -3.06 16.54
N ILE A 134 9.79 -2.35 15.45
CA ILE A 134 8.65 -2.59 14.58
C ILE A 134 9.20 -2.86 13.18
N LEU A 135 8.74 -3.93 12.57
CA LEU A 135 9.10 -4.34 11.21
C LEU A 135 7.85 -4.35 10.33
N HIS A 136 7.87 -3.55 9.30
CA HIS A 136 6.84 -3.54 8.26
C HIS A 136 7.33 -4.34 7.06
N VAL A 137 6.56 -5.32 6.62
CA VAL A 137 6.89 -6.19 5.49
C VAL A 137 5.73 -6.20 4.50
N ALA A 138 5.94 -5.77 3.26
CA ALA A 138 4.95 -5.90 2.21
C ALA A 138 5.26 -7.14 1.34
N VAL A 139 4.27 -8.01 1.22
CA VAL A 139 4.38 -9.31 0.55
C VAL A 139 3.37 -9.38 -0.58
N ASN A 140 3.83 -9.77 -1.78
CA ASN A 140 2.97 -9.97 -2.95
C ASN A 140 2.25 -11.34 -2.87
N PRO A 141 1.19 -11.57 -3.67
CA PRO A 141 0.51 -12.87 -3.72
C PRO A 141 1.42 -14.05 -4.09
N SER A 142 2.54 -13.80 -4.78
CA SER A 142 3.57 -14.82 -5.07
C SER A 142 4.46 -15.18 -3.87
N GLY A 143 4.27 -14.53 -2.70
CA GLY A 143 5.14 -14.68 -1.53
C GLY A 143 6.43 -13.86 -1.58
N THR A 144 6.62 -13.05 -2.64
CA THR A 144 7.79 -12.19 -2.77
C THR A 144 7.64 -10.94 -1.92
N ILE A 145 8.72 -10.55 -1.23
CA ILE A 145 8.76 -9.32 -0.44
C ILE A 145 9.06 -8.16 -1.38
N SER A 146 8.14 -7.21 -1.49
CA SER A 146 8.28 -6.00 -2.30
C SER A 146 8.78 -4.79 -1.52
N PHE A 147 8.61 -4.81 -0.20
CA PHE A 147 9.04 -3.75 0.70
C PHE A 147 9.32 -4.30 2.09
N MET A 148 10.33 -3.75 2.74
CA MET A 148 10.64 -4.03 4.13
C MET A 148 11.24 -2.79 4.79
N GLN A 149 10.70 -2.39 5.92
CA GLN A 149 11.18 -1.25 6.69
C GLN A 149 11.11 -1.53 8.17
N LYS A 150 12.22 -1.28 8.88
CA LYS A 150 12.24 -1.22 10.34
C LYS A 150 11.94 0.22 10.76
N SER A 151 10.99 0.39 11.66
CA SER A 151 10.73 1.63 12.40
C SER A 151 11.07 1.42 13.88
N SER A 152 11.32 2.52 14.61
CA SER A 152 11.85 2.55 15.98
C SER A 152 13.37 2.35 16.09
N ASP A 153 13.93 2.69 17.27
CA ASP A 153 15.39 2.76 17.49
C ASP A 153 16.02 1.41 17.90
N GLY A 154 15.21 0.44 18.36
CA GLY A 154 15.68 -0.86 18.81
C GLY A 154 16.31 -1.70 17.72
N THR A 155 17.09 -2.71 18.11
CA THR A 155 17.74 -3.65 17.20
C THR A 155 16.98 -4.97 17.12
N ILE A 156 16.95 -5.57 15.95
CA ILE A 156 16.43 -6.93 15.70
C ILE A 156 17.63 -7.83 15.41
N GLU A 157 17.74 -8.94 16.12
CA GLU A 157 18.77 -9.94 15.83
C GLU A 157 18.47 -10.64 14.49
N PRO A 158 19.50 -11.01 13.70
CA PRO A 158 19.27 -11.61 12.38
C PRO A 158 18.41 -12.88 12.41
N SER A 159 18.56 -13.74 13.42
CA SER A 159 17.73 -14.94 13.58
C SER A 159 16.26 -14.60 13.72
N ILE A 160 15.93 -13.64 14.61
CA ILE A 160 14.56 -13.18 14.84
C ILE A 160 14.02 -12.46 13.60
N LEU A 161 14.85 -11.70 12.89
CA LEU A 161 14.44 -11.04 11.65
C LEU A 161 13.97 -12.05 10.60
N TYR A 162 14.70 -13.17 10.41
CA TYR A 162 14.29 -14.23 9.49
C TYR A 162 12.97 -14.88 9.91
N ASP A 163 12.77 -15.11 11.20
CA ASP A 163 11.52 -15.67 11.71
C ASP A 163 10.36 -14.70 11.50
N MET A 164 10.54 -13.42 11.79
CA MET A 164 9.53 -12.37 11.54
C MET A 164 9.15 -12.30 10.05
N ILE A 165 10.13 -12.37 9.15
CA ILE A 165 9.89 -12.39 7.71
C ILE A 165 9.06 -13.63 7.31
N ALA A 166 9.40 -14.79 7.80
CA ALA A 166 8.66 -16.02 7.51
C ALA A 166 7.20 -15.95 8.01
N VAL A 167 6.98 -15.38 9.20
CA VAL A 167 5.63 -15.13 9.73
C VAL A 167 4.88 -14.13 8.85
N ALA A 168 5.51 -13.04 8.42
CA ALA A 168 4.88 -12.07 7.51
C ALA A 168 4.42 -12.73 6.20
N GLN A 169 5.27 -13.56 5.58
CA GLN A 169 4.93 -14.27 4.34
C GLN A 169 3.77 -15.26 4.55
N SER A 170 3.80 -16.03 5.63
CA SER A 170 2.73 -16.98 5.97
C SER A 170 1.40 -16.27 6.23
N THR A 171 1.43 -15.19 7.01
CA THR A 171 0.23 -14.38 7.31
C THR A 171 -0.34 -13.75 6.04
N ALA A 172 0.51 -13.15 5.20
CA ALA A 172 0.07 -12.57 3.93
C ALA A 172 -0.59 -13.63 3.03
N SER A 173 0.00 -14.83 2.92
CA SER A 173 -0.58 -15.94 2.15
C SER A 173 -1.97 -16.33 2.66
N THR A 174 -2.16 -16.38 3.96
CA THR A 174 -3.46 -16.67 4.60
C THR A 174 -4.47 -15.58 4.28
N LEU A 175 -4.08 -14.31 4.41
CA LEU A 175 -4.96 -13.18 4.08
C LEU A 175 -5.35 -13.17 2.60
N PHE A 176 -4.41 -13.40 1.67
CA PHE A 176 -4.72 -13.46 0.25
C PHE A 176 -5.76 -14.53 -0.07
N SER A 177 -5.77 -15.65 0.63
CA SER A 177 -6.78 -16.70 0.43
C SER A 177 -8.20 -16.29 0.85
N GLN A 178 -8.32 -15.25 1.69
CA GLN A 178 -9.60 -14.70 2.15
C GLN A 178 -10.13 -13.56 1.26
N PHE A 179 -9.26 -12.94 0.45
CA PHE A 179 -9.60 -11.84 -0.46
C PHE A 179 -9.91 -12.29 -1.90
N GLN A 180 -10.06 -13.57 -2.13
CA GLN A 180 -10.45 -14.14 -3.44
C GLN A 180 -11.96 -14.14 -3.66
#